data_62aa4f1df8be187da57a32b8a25255de
#
_entry.id   62aa4f1df8be187da57a32b8a25255de
#
_cell.length_a   1.000
_cell.length_b   1.000
_cell.length_c   1.000
_cell.angle_alpha   90.00
_cell.angle_beta   90.00
_cell.angle_gamma   90.00
#
_symmetry.space_group_name_H-M   'P 1'
#
loop_
_entity.id
_entity.type
_entity.pdbx_description
1 polymer ?
#
loop_
_entity_poly.entity_id
_entity_poly.type
_entity_poly.pdbx_seq_one_letter_code
_entity_poly.pdbx_strand_id
1 'polypeptide(L)'
;MPLIKSISGFRGTIGGRPDDGLTPMDIVKLTSAFICLIKRGGVKRPRIVVGRDGRLSGTMVNQLVCGNLQAMGADVIDIGLSTTPTTEIAVTELKADGGVILTASHNPKEWNALKLLDNKGEFIDAADGKWLLEKAAKDDCEFSTIDEIGTYTMAEGWIERHADMVCKLPLVKKELIGKADLKVVVDGVNSTGGVAIPMLLDKLGVKNVIKLNCEVTGNFAHNPEPLAVNLVDTCAKVKECGADLGIVVDPDVDRLAFINEKGEMYGEEYTLVTVASYILEHKKGNTVSNLSSTRALRDVTIAAGGQYSAAAVGEVNVVAKMKEVNAVIGGEGNGGIIYPEIHYGRDALVGVGLFLTYLVENHCTVSELKKKFPLYYMSKNKILLTPQTDVDNLLAKLADKFKDEQVTTVDGVKIDFADGWVHLRKSNTEPIVRVYSEGKSEAEADRLAQMMLYEAKKMM
;
A
#
# COMPACT_ATOMS: atom_id res chain seq x y z
N MET A 1 -4.26 22.55 -2.32
CA MET A 1 -3.11 22.07 -1.50
C MET A 1 -1.94 21.87 -2.43
N PRO A 2 -0.70 22.18 -2.02
CA PRO A 2 0.46 22.06 -2.90
C PRO A 2 0.66 20.62 -3.37
N LEU A 3 1.24 20.47 -4.54
CA LEU A 3 1.62 19.18 -5.10
C LEU A 3 2.63 18.48 -4.18
N ILE A 4 2.27 17.32 -3.67
CA ILE A 4 3.14 16.52 -2.81
C ILE A 4 4.07 15.69 -3.69
N LYS A 5 5.37 15.92 -3.52
CA LYS A 5 6.45 15.26 -4.26
C LYS A 5 7.17 14.31 -3.29
N SER A 6 6.85 13.02 -3.34
CA SER A 6 7.38 12.00 -2.45
C SER A 6 7.94 10.80 -3.21
N ILE A 7 8.70 9.95 -2.55
CA ILE A 7 9.24 8.68 -3.10
C ILE A 7 8.09 7.77 -3.59
N SER A 8 6.93 7.80 -2.93
CA SER A 8 5.75 7.00 -3.29
C SER A 8 4.88 7.63 -4.38
N GLY A 9 5.39 8.61 -5.11
CA GLY A 9 4.70 9.25 -6.24
C GLY A 9 4.40 10.73 -6.02
N PHE A 10 3.91 11.34 -7.10
CA PHE A 10 3.56 12.75 -7.19
C PHE A 10 2.06 12.89 -7.11
N ARG A 11 1.54 13.40 -6.00
CA ARG A 11 0.11 13.44 -5.72
C ARG A 11 -0.39 14.84 -5.42
N GLY A 12 -1.59 15.16 -5.85
CA GLY A 12 -2.24 16.43 -5.59
C GLY A 12 -3.73 16.39 -5.85
N THR A 13 -4.45 17.41 -5.38
CA THR A 13 -5.83 17.64 -5.80
C THR A 13 -5.86 18.02 -7.28
N ILE A 14 -6.82 17.51 -8.03
CA ILE A 14 -6.98 17.84 -9.43
C ILE A 14 -7.47 19.28 -9.60
N GLY A 15 -6.78 20.05 -10.44
CA GLY A 15 -7.11 21.45 -10.72
C GLY A 15 -6.20 22.44 -9.99
N GLY A 16 -6.53 23.73 -10.09
CA GLY A 16 -5.73 24.82 -9.55
C GLY A 16 -4.67 25.33 -10.53
N ARG A 17 -3.60 25.90 -10.00
CA ARG A 17 -2.43 26.35 -10.76
C ARG A 17 -1.35 25.29 -10.70
N PRO A 18 -0.38 25.26 -11.64
CA PRO A 18 0.80 24.42 -11.53
C PRO A 18 1.47 24.54 -10.15
N ASP A 19 1.92 23.41 -9.58
CA ASP A 19 2.48 23.25 -8.24
C ASP A 19 1.48 23.46 -7.05
N ASP A 20 0.28 24.03 -7.27
CA ASP A 20 -0.77 24.12 -6.24
C ASP A 20 -1.64 22.85 -6.15
N GLY A 21 -1.54 21.97 -7.15
CA GLY A 21 -2.25 20.71 -7.28
C GLY A 21 -1.62 19.86 -8.39
N LEU A 22 -2.28 18.78 -8.76
CA LEU A 22 -1.89 17.98 -9.91
C LEU A 22 -2.61 18.51 -11.16
N THR A 23 -1.94 19.39 -11.90
CA THR A 23 -2.47 20.00 -13.12
C THR A 23 -1.98 19.28 -14.38
N PRO A 24 -2.60 19.52 -15.56
CA PRO A 24 -2.09 18.98 -16.82
C PRO A 24 -0.61 19.32 -17.08
N MET A 25 -0.16 20.52 -16.70
CA MET A 25 1.25 20.92 -16.86
C MET A 25 2.19 20.13 -15.98
N ASP A 26 1.78 19.86 -14.71
CA ASP A 26 2.57 19.04 -13.80
C ASP A 26 2.66 17.59 -14.33
N ILE A 27 1.57 17.03 -14.84
CA ILE A 27 1.54 15.69 -15.43
C ILE A 27 2.53 15.60 -16.59
N VAL A 28 2.49 16.55 -17.53
CA VAL A 28 3.41 16.58 -18.69
C VAL A 28 4.85 16.67 -18.22
N LYS A 29 5.21 17.61 -17.33
CA LYS A 29 6.58 17.79 -16.84
C LYS A 29 7.11 16.54 -16.14
N LEU A 30 6.33 15.96 -15.22
CA LEU A 30 6.74 14.79 -14.44
C LEU A 30 6.91 13.53 -15.31
N THR A 31 6.00 13.31 -16.26
CA THR A 31 6.08 12.14 -17.18
C THR A 31 7.18 12.31 -18.22
N SER A 32 7.47 13.55 -18.68
CA SER A 32 8.63 13.83 -19.53
C SER A 32 9.95 13.55 -18.80
N ALA A 33 10.06 14.02 -17.55
CA ALA A 33 11.24 13.75 -16.71
C ALA A 33 11.42 12.25 -16.43
N PHE A 34 10.31 11.50 -16.28
CA PHE A 34 10.34 10.04 -16.12
C PHE A 34 10.92 9.34 -17.34
N ILE A 35 10.51 9.72 -18.55
CA ILE A 35 11.13 9.17 -19.78
C ILE A 35 12.60 9.54 -19.88
N CYS A 36 12.97 10.77 -19.52
CA CYS A 36 14.38 11.16 -19.46
C CYS A 36 15.19 10.31 -18.47
N LEU A 37 14.59 9.93 -17.32
CA LEU A 37 15.22 9.03 -16.35
C LEU A 37 15.49 7.64 -16.96
N ILE A 38 14.51 7.05 -17.63
CA ILE A 38 14.66 5.73 -18.26
C ILE A 38 15.70 5.79 -19.40
N LYS A 39 15.64 6.84 -20.24
CA LYS A 39 16.60 7.03 -21.34
C LYS A 39 18.04 7.24 -20.82
N ARG A 40 18.22 7.85 -19.66
CA ARG A 40 19.53 7.96 -18.98
C ARG A 40 20.15 6.59 -18.69
N GLY A 41 19.30 5.57 -18.42
CA GLY A 41 19.72 4.18 -18.28
C GLY A 41 20.12 3.48 -19.58
N GLY A 42 20.13 4.19 -20.72
CA GLY A 42 20.57 3.66 -22.03
C GLY A 42 19.44 3.14 -22.93
N VAL A 43 18.18 3.20 -22.46
CA VAL A 43 17.01 2.76 -23.24
C VAL A 43 16.64 3.87 -24.25
N LYS A 44 16.76 3.60 -25.55
CA LYS A 44 16.46 4.59 -26.60
C LYS A 44 14.97 4.78 -26.84
N ARG A 45 14.21 3.67 -26.87
CA ARG A 45 12.76 3.63 -27.10
C ARG A 45 12.08 2.88 -25.97
N PRO A 46 11.75 3.57 -24.87
CA PRO A 46 11.14 2.92 -23.69
C PRO A 46 9.77 2.31 -23.98
N ARG A 47 9.47 1.17 -23.37
CA ARG A 47 8.13 0.58 -23.29
C ARG A 47 7.58 0.84 -21.91
N ILE A 48 6.42 1.49 -21.82
CA ILE A 48 5.84 1.92 -20.55
C ILE A 48 4.45 1.34 -20.39
N VAL A 49 4.23 0.63 -19.29
CA VAL A 49 2.88 0.18 -18.89
C VAL A 49 2.18 1.32 -18.16
N VAL A 50 0.92 1.57 -18.50
CA VAL A 50 0.08 2.56 -17.81
C VAL A 50 -1.18 1.87 -17.31
N GLY A 51 -1.45 1.98 -16.00
CA GLY A 51 -2.67 1.50 -15.35
C GLY A 51 -3.29 2.56 -14.46
N ARG A 52 -4.59 2.48 -14.19
CA ARG A 52 -5.29 3.44 -13.35
C ARG A 52 -6.34 2.81 -12.45
N ASP A 53 -6.61 3.45 -11.31
CA ASP A 53 -7.75 3.12 -10.48
C ASP A 53 -9.08 3.70 -11.03
N GLY A 54 -10.16 3.57 -10.25
CA GLY A 54 -11.50 4.00 -10.63
C GLY A 54 -11.78 5.50 -10.47
N ARG A 55 -10.82 6.35 -10.11
CA ARG A 55 -11.02 7.77 -9.83
C ARG A 55 -11.65 8.53 -11.01
N LEU A 56 -12.52 9.51 -10.70
CA LEU A 56 -13.21 10.35 -11.68
C LEU A 56 -12.25 11.02 -12.66
N SER A 57 -11.10 11.48 -12.18
CA SER A 57 -10.06 12.13 -13.01
C SER A 57 -9.21 11.13 -13.82
N GLY A 58 -9.37 9.82 -13.57
CA GLY A 58 -8.49 8.79 -14.13
C GLY A 58 -8.38 8.83 -15.64
N THR A 59 -9.50 8.91 -16.35
CA THR A 59 -9.51 8.95 -17.83
C THR A 59 -8.77 10.16 -18.37
N MET A 60 -9.02 11.35 -17.82
CA MET A 60 -8.35 12.59 -18.27
C MET A 60 -6.84 12.53 -18.01
N VAL A 61 -6.43 12.08 -16.82
CA VAL A 61 -5.01 11.93 -16.47
C VAL A 61 -4.35 10.89 -17.37
N ASN A 62 -5.01 9.76 -17.64
CA ASN A 62 -4.51 8.70 -18.52
C ASN A 62 -4.24 9.22 -19.95
N GLN A 63 -5.16 9.99 -20.51
CA GLN A 63 -4.99 10.59 -21.85
C GLN A 63 -3.77 11.52 -21.91
N LEU A 64 -3.57 12.36 -20.90
CA LEU A 64 -2.42 13.25 -20.82
C LEU A 64 -1.10 12.47 -20.66
N VAL A 65 -1.08 11.48 -19.81
CA VAL A 65 0.09 10.61 -19.58
C VAL A 65 0.44 9.86 -20.86
N CYS A 66 -0.49 9.11 -21.44
CA CYS A 66 -0.24 8.30 -22.62
C CYS A 66 0.20 9.14 -23.81
N GLY A 67 -0.47 10.28 -24.08
CA GLY A 67 -0.10 11.19 -25.16
C GLY A 67 1.29 11.79 -24.96
N ASN A 68 1.62 12.20 -23.74
CA ASN A 68 2.93 12.75 -23.45
C ASN A 68 4.06 11.70 -23.56
N LEU A 69 3.82 10.48 -23.05
CA LEU A 69 4.79 9.38 -23.18
C LEU A 69 5.09 9.06 -24.65
N GLN A 70 4.05 9.05 -25.53
CA GLN A 70 4.22 8.88 -26.97
C GLN A 70 5.05 10.04 -27.56
N ALA A 71 4.74 11.29 -27.20
CA ALA A 71 5.47 12.47 -27.66
C ALA A 71 6.94 12.45 -27.22
N MET A 72 7.26 11.78 -26.12
CA MET A 72 8.62 11.55 -25.65
C MET A 72 9.31 10.33 -26.32
N GLY A 73 8.66 9.68 -27.31
CA GLY A 73 9.19 8.52 -28.03
C GLY A 73 9.09 7.20 -27.31
N ALA A 74 8.21 7.08 -26.31
CA ALA A 74 7.98 5.83 -25.61
C ALA A 74 6.79 5.06 -26.18
N ASP A 75 6.92 3.74 -26.33
CA ASP A 75 5.80 2.85 -26.66
C ASP A 75 4.95 2.61 -25.43
N VAL A 76 3.68 2.97 -25.49
CA VAL A 76 2.73 2.89 -24.38
C VAL A 76 1.90 1.62 -24.48
N ILE A 77 1.82 0.88 -23.37
CA ILE A 77 0.91 -0.25 -23.18
C ILE A 77 -0.08 0.16 -22.08
N ASP A 78 -1.24 0.62 -22.48
CA ASP A 78 -2.33 1.01 -21.58
C ASP A 78 -3.12 -0.23 -21.17
N ILE A 79 -3.09 -0.58 -19.89
CA ILE A 79 -3.83 -1.72 -19.34
C ILE A 79 -5.20 -1.30 -18.77
N GLY A 80 -5.58 -0.05 -18.90
CA GLY A 80 -6.87 0.48 -18.50
C GLY A 80 -7.09 0.49 -16.99
N LEU A 81 -8.29 0.07 -16.55
CA LEU A 81 -8.59 -0.13 -15.14
C LEU A 81 -7.72 -1.25 -14.58
N SER A 82 -6.97 -0.91 -13.55
CA SER A 82 -5.97 -1.80 -12.94
C SER A 82 -5.84 -1.52 -11.45
N THR A 83 -5.22 -2.44 -10.74
CA THR A 83 -4.76 -2.24 -9.38
C THR A 83 -3.28 -1.87 -9.38
N THR A 84 -2.77 -1.31 -8.29
CA THR A 84 -1.33 -1.08 -8.12
C THR A 84 -0.55 -2.38 -8.35
N PRO A 85 -0.80 -3.49 -7.62
CA PRO A 85 -0.06 -4.74 -7.82
C PRO A 85 -0.23 -5.33 -9.24
N THR A 86 -1.41 -5.23 -9.85
CA THR A 86 -1.61 -5.70 -11.23
C THR A 86 -0.72 -4.95 -12.22
N THR A 87 -0.54 -3.64 -12.02
CA THR A 87 0.32 -2.83 -12.91
C THR A 87 1.79 -3.18 -12.71
N GLU A 88 2.23 -3.39 -11.47
CA GLU A 88 3.58 -3.86 -11.13
C GLU A 88 3.92 -5.19 -11.80
N ILE A 89 3.01 -6.16 -11.71
CA ILE A 89 3.11 -7.46 -12.39
C ILE A 89 3.15 -7.28 -13.91
N ALA A 90 2.29 -6.41 -14.48
CA ALA A 90 2.26 -6.19 -15.92
C ALA A 90 3.58 -5.63 -16.46
N VAL A 91 4.29 -4.77 -15.71
CA VAL A 91 5.62 -4.26 -16.10
C VAL A 91 6.60 -5.41 -16.30
N THR A 92 6.67 -6.34 -15.37
CA THR A 92 7.62 -7.47 -15.43
C THR A 92 7.21 -8.51 -16.48
N GLU A 93 5.93 -8.88 -16.55
CA GLU A 93 5.41 -9.85 -17.51
C GLU A 93 5.57 -9.38 -18.97
N LEU A 94 5.36 -8.08 -19.23
CA LEU A 94 5.54 -7.47 -20.55
C LEU A 94 7.00 -7.10 -20.84
N LYS A 95 7.91 -7.28 -19.86
CA LYS A 95 9.30 -6.84 -19.95
C LYS A 95 9.38 -5.35 -20.38
N ALA A 96 8.56 -4.52 -19.75
CA ALA A 96 8.56 -3.10 -19.99
C ALA A 96 9.73 -2.43 -19.25
N ASP A 97 10.13 -1.25 -19.71
CA ASP A 97 11.24 -0.49 -19.12
C ASP A 97 10.81 0.31 -17.89
N GLY A 98 9.50 0.38 -17.65
CA GLY A 98 8.89 1.02 -16.49
C GLY A 98 7.37 1.04 -16.58
N GLY A 99 6.76 1.63 -15.54
CA GLY A 99 5.31 1.77 -15.49
C GLY A 99 4.85 3.05 -14.79
N VAL A 100 3.60 3.41 -15.05
CA VAL A 100 2.92 4.53 -14.37
C VAL A 100 1.57 4.04 -13.87
N ILE A 101 1.33 4.20 -12.57
CA ILE A 101 0.04 3.92 -11.96
C ILE A 101 -0.64 5.24 -11.60
N LEU A 102 -1.85 5.45 -12.11
CA LEU A 102 -2.64 6.65 -11.90
C LEU A 102 -3.61 6.42 -10.76
N THR A 103 -3.16 6.72 -9.55
CA THR A 103 -3.92 6.51 -8.31
C THR A 103 -3.35 7.34 -7.17
N ALA A 104 -4.21 7.89 -6.33
CA ALA A 104 -3.81 8.49 -5.06
C ALA A 104 -4.10 7.57 -3.86
N SER A 105 -4.21 6.24 -4.07
CA SER A 105 -4.50 5.24 -3.03
C SER A 105 -5.71 5.66 -2.18
N HIS A 106 -5.57 5.73 -0.88
CA HIS A 106 -6.61 6.06 0.10
C HIS A 106 -6.93 7.56 0.24
N ASN A 107 -6.32 8.46 -0.56
CA ASN A 107 -6.71 9.86 -0.55
C ASN A 107 -8.13 10.04 -1.10
N PRO A 108 -8.88 11.08 -0.68
CA PRO A 108 -10.23 11.38 -1.16
C PRO A 108 -10.31 11.53 -2.69
N LYS A 109 -11.53 11.54 -3.22
CA LYS A 109 -11.81 11.50 -4.68
C LYS A 109 -11.25 12.68 -5.48
N GLU A 110 -11.01 13.81 -4.84
CA GLU A 110 -10.44 15.02 -5.45
C GLU A 110 -8.95 14.86 -5.80
N TRP A 111 -8.29 13.86 -5.24
CA TRP A 111 -6.88 13.59 -5.44
C TRP A 111 -6.64 12.63 -6.61
N ASN A 112 -5.48 12.81 -7.25
CA ASN A 112 -4.88 11.77 -8.08
C ASN A 112 -3.34 11.83 -7.93
N ALA A 113 -2.64 10.85 -8.48
CA ALA A 113 -1.19 10.83 -8.43
C ALA A 113 -0.60 10.05 -9.60
N LEU A 114 0.69 10.26 -9.82
CA LEU A 114 1.56 9.47 -10.68
C LEU A 114 2.49 8.66 -9.78
N LYS A 115 2.27 7.36 -9.67
CA LYS A 115 3.20 6.42 -9.05
C LYS A 115 4.07 5.81 -10.17
N LEU A 116 5.38 5.92 -10.05
CA LEU A 116 6.32 5.53 -11.10
C LEU A 116 7.04 4.24 -10.74
N LEU A 117 7.10 3.31 -11.69
CA LEU A 117 7.73 2.00 -11.53
C LEU A 117 8.98 1.89 -12.41
N ASP A 118 9.99 1.20 -11.90
CA ASP A 118 11.14 0.75 -12.66
C ASP A 118 10.82 -0.49 -13.52
N ASN A 119 11.82 -1.02 -14.21
CA ASN A 119 11.68 -2.21 -15.05
C ASN A 119 11.50 -3.53 -14.27
N LYS A 120 11.57 -3.50 -12.94
CA LYS A 120 11.27 -4.63 -12.06
C LYS A 120 9.82 -4.60 -11.56
N GLY A 121 9.04 -3.59 -11.96
CA GLY A 121 7.70 -3.37 -11.44
C GLY A 121 7.70 -2.84 -10.01
N GLU A 122 8.78 -2.22 -9.56
CA GLU A 122 8.92 -1.64 -8.22
C GLU A 122 8.92 -0.12 -8.29
N PHE A 123 8.51 0.55 -7.22
CA PHE A 123 8.58 2.01 -7.18
C PHE A 123 10.03 2.48 -7.35
N ILE A 124 10.22 3.57 -8.12
CA ILE A 124 11.53 4.19 -8.24
C ILE A 124 12.09 4.59 -6.87
N ASP A 125 13.38 4.50 -6.70
CA ASP A 125 14.03 4.82 -5.43
C ASP A 125 14.14 6.33 -5.16
N ALA A 126 14.65 6.69 -3.98
CA ALA A 126 14.79 8.08 -3.56
C ALA A 126 15.77 8.88 -4.42
N ALA A 127 16.82 8.24 -4.93
CA ALA A 127 17.85 8.90 -5.75
C ALA A 127 17.28 9.23 -7.14
N ASP A 128 16.56 8.28 -7.75
CA ASP A 128 15.87 8.47 -9.02
C ASP A 128 14.72 9.47 -8.90
N GLY A 129 13.95 9.42 -7.81
CA GLY A 129 12.91 10.42 -7.52
C GLY A 129 13.45 11.84 -7.38
N LYS A 130 14.58 12.00 -6.70
CA LYS A 130 15.27 13.30 -6.57
C LYS A 130 15.75 13.82 -7.93
N TRP A 131 16.43 12.97 -8.70
CA TRP A 131 16.91 13.33 -10.04
C TRP A 131 15.74 13.73 -10.96
N LEU A 132 14.64 12.98 -10.94
CA LEU A 132 13.44 13.26 -11.72
C LEU A 132 12.86 14.65 -11.38
N LEU A 133 12.78 14.99 -10.10
CA LEU A 133 12.31 16.32 -9.67
C LEU A 133 13.21 17.45 -10.12
N GLU A 134 14.53 17.26 -10.04
CA GLU A 134 15.51 18.23 -10.56
C GLU A 134 15.39 18.41 -12.08
N LYS A 135 15.14 17.31 -12.82
CA LYS A 135 14.92 17.34 -14.27
C LYS A 135 13.62 18.03 -14.64
N ALA A 136 12.52 17.69 -13.94
CA ALA A 136 11.22 18.34 -14.16
C ALA A 136 11.25 19.86 -13.86
N ALA A 137 12.02 20.27 -12.85
CA ALA A 137 12.17 21.69 -12.51
C ALA A 137 12.95 22.50 -13.58
N LYS A 138 13.89 21.87 -14.30
CA LYS A 138 14.63 22.51 -15.40
C LYS A 138 13.76 22.73 -16.64
N ASP A 139 12.71 21.93 -16.82
CA ASP A 139 11.79 22.00 -17.96
C ASP A 139 12.52 21.96 -19.32
N ASP A 140 13.58 21.15 -19.41
CA ASP A 140 14.51 21.03 -20.53
C ASP A 140 14.44 19.65 -21.23
N CYS A 141 13.28 18.99 -21.17
CA CYS A 141 13.05 17.74 -21.86
C CYS A 141 12.77 17.97 -23.35
N GLU A 142 13.45 17.21 -24.22
CA GLU A 142 13.22 17.25 -25.66
C GLU A 142 12.17 16.22 -26.07
N PHE A 143 11.22 16.65 -26.91
CA PHE A 143 10.20 15.77 -27.50
C PHE A 143 10.73 15.15 -28.80
N SER A 144 10.19 13.98 -29.11
CA SER A 144 10.56 13.24 -30.32
C SER A 144 10.05 13.90 -31.60
N THR A 145 10.79 13.72 -32.69
CA THR A 145 10.34 14.07 -34.01
C THR A 145 9.21 13.15 -34.47
N ILE A 146 8.53 13.51 -35.58
CA ILE A 146 7.41 12.74 -36.13
C ILE A 146 7.77 11.26 -36.40
N ASP A 147 9.00 11.00 -36.82
CA ASP A 147 9.49 9.65 -37.16
C ASP A 147 9.82 8.81 -35.89
N GLU A 148 9.90 9.46 -34.74
CA GLU A 148 10.30 8.83 -33.46
C GLU A 148 9.17 8.78 -32.44
N ILE A 149 7.98 9.26 -32.77
CA ILE A 149 6.81 9.18 -31.88
C ILE A 149 6.56 7.74 -31.48
N GLY A 150 6.29 7.52 -30.19
CA GLY A 150 5.96 6.21 -29.65
C GLY A 150 4.59 5.69 -30.08
N THR A 151 4.41 4.39 -30.01
CA THR A 151 3.13 3.73 -30.29
C THR A 151 2.22 3.70 -29.08
N TYR A 152 0.92 3.49 -29.29
CA TYR A 152 -0.07 3.25 -28.24
C TYR A 152 -0.77 1.93 -28.49
N THR A 153 -0.83 1.07 -27.48
CA THR A 153 -1.53 -0.21 -27.54
C THR A 153 -2.36 -0.37 -26.27
N MET A 154 -3.62 -0.74 -26.41
CA MET A 154 -4.46 -1.15 -25.29
C MET A 154 -4.32 -2.64 -25.05
N ALA A 155 -4.12 -3.05 -23.79
CA ALA A 155 -3.96 -4.44 -23.39
C ALA A 155 -4.88 -4.75 -22.19
N GLU A 156 -6.03 -5.33 -22.48
CA GLU A 156 -7.05 -5.66 -21.46
C GLU A 156 -6.78 -7.00 -20.76
N GLY A 157 -7.55 -7.29 -19.69
CA GLY A 157 -7.55 -8.58 -18.99
C GLY A 157 -6.45 -8.77 -17.95
N TRP A 158 -5.74 -7.72 -17.54
CA TRP A 158 -4.62 -7.84 -16.60
C TRP A 158 -5.06 -8.17 -15.17
N ILE A 159 -6.19 -7.65 -14.68
CA ILE A 159 -6.75 -8.02 -13.37
C ILE A 159 -7.09 -9.52 -13.35
N GLU A 160 -7.67 -10.03 -14.44
CA GLU A 160 -7.98 -11.46 -14.56
C GLU A 160 -6.71 -12.32 -14.56
N ARG A 161 -5.69 -11.92 -15.32
CA ARG A 161 -4.39 -12.61 -15.35
C ARG A 161 -3.72 -12.61 -13.98
N HIS A 162 -3.77 -11.50 -13.26
CA HIS A 162 -3.24 -11.42 -11.90
C HIS A 162 -4.00 -12.37 -10.95
N ALA A 163 -5.33 -12.37 -10.98
CA ALA A 163 -6.14 -13.32 -10.19
C ALA A 163 -5.81 -14.79 -10.52
N ASP A 164 -5.54 -15.11 -11.79
CA ASP A 164 -5.08 -16.46 -12.19
C ASP A 164 -3.69 -16.80 -11.63
N MET A 165 -2.78 -15.83 -11.56
CA MET A 165 -1.46 -16.03 -10.95
C MET A 165 -1.59 -16.30 -9.46
N VAL A 166 -2.43 -15.55 -8.74
CA VAL A 166 -2.72 -15.79 -7.32
C VAL A 166 -3.29 -17.20 -7.10
N CYS A 167 -4.26 -17.62 -7.92
CA CYS A 167 -4.85 -18.96 -7.82
C CYS A 167 -3.84 -20.10 -8.08
N LYS A 168 -2.73 -19.82 -8.74
CA LYS A 168 -1.65 -20.80 -9.03
C LYS A 168 -0.57 -20.84 -7.96
N LEU A 169 -0.56 -19.94 -7.00
CA LEU A 169 0.42 -19.95 -5.91
C LEU A 169 0.29 -21.27 -5.11
N PRO A 170 1.40 -21.92 -4.77
CA PRO A 170 1.39 -23.22 -4.08
C PRO A 170 0.66 -23.23 -2.74
N LEU A 171 0.67 -22.08 -2.06
CA LEU A 171 0.01 -21.89 -0.76
C LEU A 171 -1.44 -21.40 -0.87
N VAL A 172 -1.97 -21.17 -2.08
CA VAL A 172 -3.40 -20.85 -2.29
C VAL A 172 -4.15 -22.14 -2.63
N LYS A 173 -4.97 -22.62 -1.69
CA LYS A 173 -5.70 -23.91 -1.80
C LYS A 173 -7.10 -23.67 -2.37
N LYS A 174 -7.18 -23.33 -3.66
CA LYS A 174 -8.40 -23.00 -4.39
C LYS A 174 -9.53 -24.02 -4.14
N GLU A 175 -9.25 -25.32 -4.28
CA GLU A 175 -10.28 -26.37 -4.12
C GLU A 175 -10.81 -26.46 -2.68
N LEU A 176 -9.98 -26.14 -1.69
CA LEU A 176 -10.38 -26.11 -0.29
C LEU A 176 -11.28 -24.91 0.00
N ILE A 177 -10.90 -23.74 -0.50
CA ILE A 177 -11.70 -22.51 -0.39
C ILE A 177 -13.06 -22.72 -1.06
N GLY A 178 -13.09 -23.25 -2.29
CA GLY A 178 -14.34 -23.46 -3.03
C GLY A 178 -15.30 -24.48 -2.39
N LYS A 179 -14.80 -25.40 -1.56
CA LYS A 179 -15.60 -26.37 -0.80
C LYS A 179 -16.13 -25.83 0.53
N ALA A 180 -15.57 -24.75 1.03
CA ALA A 180 -15.92 -24.21 2.35
C ALA A 180 -17.25 -23.46 2.38
N ASP A 181 -17.87 -23.21 1.22
CA ASP A 181 -19.16 -22.51 1.04
C ASP A 181 -19.24 -21.16 1.77
N LEU A 182 -18.13 -20.42 1.76
CA LEU A 182 -18.04 -19.14 2.44
C LEU A 182 -19.00 -18.11 1.87
N LYS A 183 -19.65 -17.36 2.75
CA LYS A 183 -20.45 -16.18 2.42
C LYS A 183 -19.64 -14.92 2.73
N VAL A 184 -19.32 -14.14 1.72
CA VAL A 184 -18.38 -13.03 1.79
C VAL A 184 -19.03 -11.71 1.39
N VAL A 185 -18.88 -10.67 2.19
CA VAL A 185 -19.18 -9.28 1.79
C VAL A 185 -17.89 -8.67 1.23
N VAL A 186 -17.97 -8.06 0.06
CA VAL A 186 -16.84 -7.33 -0.57
C VAL A 186 -17.19 -5.86 -0.64
N ASP A 187 -16.34 -5.00 -0.10
CA ASP A 187 -16.41 -3.55 -0.26
C ASP A 187 -15.25 -3.08 -1.14
N GLY A 188 -15.58 -2.65 -2.37
CA GLY A 188 -14.62 -2.19 -3.37
C GLY A 188 -14.44 -0.67 -3.41
N VAL A 189 -15.03 0.06 -2.48
CA VAL A 189 -14.97 1.54 -2.33
C VAL A 189 -15.21 2.29 -3.65
N ASN A 190 -16.10 1.78 -4.50
CA ASN A 190 -16.42 2.30 -5.84
C ASN A 190 -15.20 2.50 -6.77
N SER A 191 -14.21 1.63 -6.64
CA SER A 191 -12.99 1.62 -7.44
C SER A 191 -12.66 0.20 -7.95
N THR A 192 -11.44 -0.01 -8.38
CA THR A 192 -10.99 -1.27 -9.02
C THR A 192 -11.11 -2.50 -8.12
N GLY A 193 -11.14 -2.33 -6.80
CA GLY A 193 -11.46 -3.40 -5.85
C GLY A 193 -12.79 -4.08 -6.09
N GLY A 194 -13.79 -3.32 -6.59
CA GLY A 194 -15.11 -3.85 -6.96
C GLY A 194 -15.11 -4.81 -8.17
N VAL A 195 -14.04 -4.79 -8.95
CA VAL A 195 -13.79 -5.74 -10.04
C VAL A 195 -12.83 -6.84 -9.60
N ALA A 196 -11.70 -6.46 -9.02
CA ALA A 196 -10.59 -7.37 -8.75
C ALA A 196 -10.93 -8.43 -7.69
N ILE A 197 -11.53 -8.03 -6.57
CA ILE A 197 -11.83 -8.96 -5.47
C ILE A 197 -12.96 -9.94 -5.83
N PRO A 198 -14.12 -9.52 -6.39
CA PRO A 198 -15.14 -10.48 -6.85
C PRO A 198 -14.63 -11.43 -7.92
N MET A 199 -13.78 -10.98 -8.85
CA MET A 199 -13.16 -11.82 -9.88
C MET A 199 -12.24 -12.88 -9.25
N LEU A 200 -11.40 -12.51 -8.29
CA LEU A 200 -10.55 -13.45 -7.56
C LEU A 200 -11.41 -14.49 -6.80
N LEU A 201 -12.44 -14.05 -6.07
CA LEU A 201 -13.32 -14.92 -5.31
C LEU A 201 -14.05 -15.92 -6.20
N ASP A 202 -14.53 -15.51 -7.38
CA ASP A 202 -15.14 -16.40 -8.37
C ASP A 202 -14.12 -17.46 -8.83
N LYS A 203 -12.89 -17.06 -9.16
CA LYS A 203 -11.82 -18.00 -9.53
C LYS A 203 -11.42 -18.93 -8.39
N LEU A 204 -11.51 -18.52 -7.13
CA LEU A 204 -11.31 -19.35 -5.94
C LEU A 204 -12.49 -20.26 -5.64
N GLY A 205 -13.62 -20.13 -6.35
CA GLY A 205 -14.80 -20.96 -6.20
C GLY A 205 -15.74 -20.49 -5.09
N VAL A 206 -15.61 -19.27 -4.57
CA VAL A 206 -16.54 -18.67 -3.61
C VAL A 206 -17.80 -18.21 -4.33
N LYS A 207 -18.94 -18.84 -4.03
CA LYS A 207 -20.21 -18.62 -4.73
C LYS A 207 -21.09 -17.53 -4.11
N ASN A 208 -21.01 -17.37 -2.79
CA ASN A 208 -21.88 -16.48 -2.03
C ASN A 208 -21.18 -15.13 -1.77
N VAL A 209 -21.09 -14.27 -2.79
CA VAL A 209 -20.45 -12.96 -2.70
C VAL A 209 -21.49 -11.85 -2.71
N ILE A 210 -21.53 -11.05 -1.65
CA ILE A 210 -22.36 -9.86 -1.52
C ILE A 210 -21.49 -8.65 -1.85
N LYS A 211 -21.79 -7.98 -2.96
CA LYS A 211 -21.06 -6.82 -3.46
C LYS A 211 -21.59 -5.54 -2.84
N LEU A 212 -20.74 -4.80 -2.14
CA LEU A 212 -21.01 -3.48 -1.59
C LEU A 212 -20.01 -2.50 -2.22
N ASN A 213 -20.50 -1.35 -2.71
CA ASN A 213 -19.64 -0.33 -3.33
C ASN A 213 -18.71 -0.88 -4.43
N CYS A 214 -19.16 -1.88 -5.21
CA CYS A 214 -18.36 -2.54 -6.24
C CYS A 214 -18.52 -1.93 -7.63
N GLU A 215 -19.41 -0.96 -7.83
CA GLU A 215 -19.51 -0.21 -9.09
C GLU A 215 -18.35 0.79 -9.21
N VAL A 216 -17.61 0.73 -10.30
CA VAL A 216 -16.43 1.59 -10.52
C VAL A 216 -16.87 2.98 -10.98
N THR A 217 -17.38 3.76 -10.05
CA THR A 217 -17.87 5.12 -10.31
C THR A 217 -16.85 6.20 -9.98
N GLY A 218 -15.87 5.90 -9.15
CA GLY A 218 -14.90 6.86 -8.60
C GLY A 218 -15.50 7.83 -7.58
N ASN A 219 -16.82 7.73 -7.32
CA ASN A 219 -17.49 8.41 -6.21
C ASN A 219 -17.48 7.48 -5.00
N PHE A 220 -16.46 7.59 -4.18
CA PHE A 220 -16.27 6.73 -3.02
C PHE A 220 -17.42 6.89 -2.03
N ALA A 221 -18.05 5.78 -1.65
CA ALA A 221 -19.20 5.76 -0.73
C ALA A 221 -18.83 6.16 0.70
N HIS A 222 -17.57 5.97 1.07
CA HIS A 222 -16.99 6.35 2.35
C HIS A 222 -15.55 6.85 2.14
N ASN A 223 -14.91 7.33 3.21
CA ASN A 223 -13.47 7.64 3.14
C ASN A 223 -12.71 6.37 2.71
N PRO A 224 -11.88 6.43 1.66
CA PRO A 224 -11.31 5.24 1.05
C PRO A 224 -10.18 4.57 1.87
N GLU A 225 -9.80 5.12 3.00
CA GLU A 225 -8.89 4.43 3.93
C GLU A 225 -9.64 3.36 4.73
N PRO A 226 -9.24 2.06 4.67
CA PRO A 226 -9.99 0.96 5.27
C PRO A 226 -9.78 0.88 6.80
N LEU A 227 -10.24 1.90 7.52
CA LEU A 227 -10.22 2.00 8.98
C LEU A 227 -11.62 1.82 9.58
N ALA A 228 -11.70 1.37 10.82
CA ALA A 228 -12.96 1.10 11.53
C ALA A 228 -13.96 2.26 11.46
N VAL A 229 -13.48 3.50 11.62
CA VAL A 229 -14.31 4.71 11.57
C VAL A 229 -14.98 4.92 10.21
N ASN A 230 -14.40 4.42 9.14
CA ASN A 230 -14.90 4.57 7.77
C ASN A 230 -15.79 3.41 7.32
N LEU A 231 -15.78 2.29 8.03
CA LEU A 231 -16.37 1.01 7.59
C LEU A 231 -17.58 0.57 8.43
N VAL A 232 -18.23 1.52 9.11
CA VAL A 232 -19.39 1.25 9.98
C VAL A 232 -20.51 0.52 9.21
N ASP A 233 -20.85 1.00 8.02
CA ASP A 233 -21.92 0.40 7.19
C ASP A 233 -21.52 -0.99 6.67
N THR A 234 -20.27 -1.19 6.30
CA THR A 234 -19.75 -2.48 5.85
C THR A 234 -19.74 -3.49 7.00
N CYS A 235 -19.31 -3.09 8.19
CA CYS A 235 -19.40 -3.92 9.41
C CYS A 235 -20.83 -4.31 9.72
N ALA A 236 -21.77 -3.37 9.66
CA ALA A 236 -23.19 -3.62 9.85
C ALA A 236 -23.71 -4.61 8.80
N LYS A 237 -23.32 -4.46 7.53
CA LYS A 237 -23.75 -5.35 6.43
C LYS A 237 -23.27 -6.79 6.61
N VAL A 238 -22.03 -7.00 7.03
CA VAL A 238 -21.49 -8.34 7.33
C VAL A 238 -22.34 -9.03 8.38
N LYS A 239 -22.64 -8.34 9.49
CA LYS A 239 -23.46 -8.85 10.57
C LYS A 239 -24.93 -9.11 10.15
N GLU A 240 -25.54 -8.15 9.45
CA GLU A 240 -26.94 -8.20 9.01
C GLU A 240 -27.21 -9.41 8.10
N CYS A 241 -26.32 -9.65 7.14
CA CYS A 241 -26.51 -10.74 6.20
C CYS A 241 -25.97 -12.10 6.68
N GLY A 242 -25.37 -12.15 7.88
CA GLY A 242 -24.77 -13.38 8.42
C GLY A 242 -23.63 -13.89 7.51
N ALA A 243 -22.75 -13.01 7.06
CA ALA A 243 -21.60 -13.41 6.29
C ALA A 243 -20.49 -13.96 7.20
N ASP A 244 -19.68 -14.89 6.68
CA ASP A 244 -18.55 -15.45 7.40
C ASP A 244 -17.43 -14.40 7.55
N LEU A 245 -17.31 -13.49 6.59
CA LEU A 245 -16.36 -12.38 6.63
C LEU A 245 -16.71 -11.25 5.68
N GLY A 246 -16.11 -10.08 5.94
CA GLY A 246 -16.02 -8.96 5.01
C GLY A 246 -14.59 -8.80 4.50
N ILE A 247 -14.44 -8.46 3.22
CA ILE A 247 -13.18 -8.11 2.56
C ILE A 247 -13.29 -6.67 2.08
N VAL A 248 -12.40 -5.81 2.54
CA VAL A 248 -12.36 -4.38 2.20
C VAL A 248 -10.99 -4.03 1.65
N VAL A 249 -10.95 -3.28 0.56
CA VAL A 249 -9.72 -2.80 -0.05
C VAL A 249 -9.80 -1.29 -0.28
N ASP A 250 -8.63 -0.65 -0.43
CA ASP A 250 -8.56 0.73 -0.87
C ASP A 250 -8.68 0.85 -2.40
N PRO A 251 -8.78 2.08 -2.97
CA PRO A 251 -9.07 2.28 -4.39
C PRO A 251 -8.16 1.58 -5.39
N ASP A 252 -6.90 1.38 -5.07
CA ASP A 252 -5.89 0.75 -5.92
C ASP A 252 -5.45 -0.65 -5.45
N VAL A 253 -6.14 -1.19 -4.43
CA VAL A 253 -6.08 -2.60 -4.00
C VAL A 253 -4.69 -3.02 -3.50
N ASP A 254 -3.94 -2.09 -2.93
CA ASP A 254 -2.67 -2.37 -2.28
C ASP A 254 -2.81 -2.56 -0.76
N ARG A 255 -3.98 -2.21 -0.17
CA ARG A 255 -4.34 -2.42 1.24
C ARG A 255 -5.54 -3.32 1.38
N LEU A 256 -5.53 -4.14 2.42
CA LEU A 256 -6.54 -5.16 2.71
C LEU A 256 -6.92 -5.13 4.18
N ALA A 257 -8.21 -5.01 4.44
CA ALA A 257 -8.79 -5.18 5.77
C ALA A 257 -9.87 -6.27 5.75
N PHE A 258 -9.97 -7.00 6.86
CA PHE A 258 -11.01 -7.99 7.06
C PHE A 258 -11.98 -7.57 8.16
N ILE A 259 -13.23 -8.01 8.03
CA ILE A 259 -14.28 -7.89 9.03
C ILE A 259 -14.68 -9.31 9.41
N ASN A 260 -14.82 -9.60 10.70
CA ASN A 260 -15.18 -10.92 11.17
C ASN A 260 -16.70 -11.16 11.07
N GLU A 261 -17.14 -12.39 11.33
CA GLU A 261 -18.53 -12.84 11.28
C GLU A 261 -19.48 -12.09 12.23
N LYS A 262 -18.94 -11.34 13.20
CA LYS A 262 -19.72 -10.51 14.14
C LYS A 262 -19.92 -9.08 13.66
N GLY A 263 -19.32 -8.72 12.50
CA GLY A 263 -19.27 -7.35 11.99
C GLY A 263 -18.24 -6.47 12.71
N GLU A 264 -17.18 -7.05 13.27
CA GLU A 264 -16.10 -6.34 13.93
C GLU A 264 -14.85 -6.35 13.03
N MET A 265 -14.09 -5.25 13.05
CA MET A 265 -12.83 -5.18 12.32
C MET A 265 -11.83 -6.23 12.84
N TYR A 266 -11.25 -6.97 11.92
CA TYR A 266 -10.15 -7.89 12.23
C TYR A 266 -8.91 -7.11 12.71
N GLY A 267 -8.74 -5.91 12.18
CA GLY A 267 -7.61 -5.01 12.40
C GLY A 267 -6.58 -5.14 11.28
N GLU A 268 -6.27 -4.00 10.66
CA GLU A 268 -5.40 -3.92 9.49
C GLU A 268 -3.99 -4.49 9.76
N GLU A 269 -3.48 -4.30 10.98
CA GLU A 269 -2.19 -4.85 11.44
C GLU A 269 -2.16 -6.38 11.38
N TYR A 270 -3.28 -7.03 11.73
CA TYR A 270 -3.37 -8.49 11.82
C TYR A 270 -3.55 -9.18 10.49
N THR A 271 -3.86 -8.44 9.42
CA THR A 271 -3.86 -8.97 8.06
C THR A 271 -2.48 -9.55 7.71
N LEU A 272 -1.42 -8.76 7.91
CA LEU A 272 -0.04 -9.21 7.67
C LEU A 272 0.38 -10.31 8.66
N VAL A 273 0.06 -10.18 9.94
CA VAL A 273 0.41 -11.18 10.97
C VAL A 273 -0.15 -12.56 10.62
N THR A 274 -1.43 -12.60 10.22
CA THR A 274 -2.12 -13.85 9.87
C THR A 274 -1.52 -14.51 8.64
N VAL A 275 -1.32 -13.76 7.57
CA VAL A 275 -0.75 -14.29 6.33
C VAL A 275 0.71 -14.71 6.53
N ALA A 276 1.48 -13.93 7.30
CA ALA A 276 2.86 -14.28 7.63
C ALA A 276 2.94 -15.57 8.45
N SER A 277 2.05 -15.74 9.43
CA SER A 277 2.01 -16.97 10.23
C SER A 277 1.74 -18.19 9.35
N TYR A 278 0.77 -18.09 8.43
CA TYR A 278 0.48 -19.16 7.47
C TYR A 278 1.71 -19.51 6.60
N ILE A 279 2.38 -18.50 6.06
CA ILE A 279 3.58 -18.72 5.24
C ILE A 279 4.68 -19.37 6.07
N LEU A 280 4.92 -18.90 7.31
CA LEU A 280 5.97 -19.40 8.19
C LEU A 280 5.75 -20.86 8.65
N GLU A 281 4.49 -21.31 8.73
CA GLU A 281 4.16 -22.72 8.97
C GLU A 281 4.65 -23.63 7.83
N HIS A 282 4.73 -23.13 6.59
CA HIS A 282 5.14 -23.88 5.40
C HIS A 282 6.58 -23.61 4.98
N LYS A 283 7.07 -22.40 5.18
CA LYS A 283 8.39 -21.95 4.76
C LYS A 283 9.03 -21.10 5.85
N LYS A 284 9.96 -21.69 6.61
CA LYS A 284 10.76 -20.91 7.56
C LYS A 284 11.53 -19.80 6.86
N GLY A 285 11.56 -18.64 7.46
CA GLY A 285 12.30 -17.51 6.89
C GLY A 285 12.15 -16.24 7.70
N ASN A 286 12.74 -15.18 7.21
CA ASN A 286 12.71 -13.85 7.81
C ASN A 286 11.45 -13.10 7.38
N THR A 287 11.01 -12.17 8.21
CA THR A 287 9.92 -11.25 7.88
C THR A 287 10.34 -9.80 8.08
N VAL A 288 9.67 -8.90 7.34
CA VAL A 288 9.92 -7.45 7.43
C VAL A 288 8.61 -6.70 7.51
N SER A 289 8.54 -5.71 8.40
CA SER A 289 7.51 -4.67 8.31
C SER A 289 8.11 -3.28 8.55
N ASN A 290 7.29 -2.23 8.41
CA ASN A 290 7.77 -0.92 8.79
C ASN A 290 7.78 -0.71 10.32
N LEU A 291 8.52 0.31 10.78
CA LEU A 291 8.70 0.63 12.20
C LEU A 291 7.39 0.94 12.95
N SER A 292 6.33 1.35 12.25
CA SER A 292 5.02 1.67 12.85
C SER A 292 4.08 0.47 12.91
N SER A 293 4.50 -0.73 12.50
CA SER A 293 3.67 -1.94 12.51
C SER A 293 3.71 -2.65 13.86
N THR A 294 2.68 -3.47 14.11
CA THR A 294 2.56 -4.24 15.35
C THR A 294 3.73 -5.18 15.58
N ARG A 295 4.15 -5.31 16.84
CA ARG A 295 5.17 -6.30 17.21
C ARG A 295 4.66 -7.74 17.15
N ALA A 296 3.37 -7.97 16.96
CA ALA A 296 2.81 -9.31 16.78
C ALA A 296 3.49 -10.06 15.60
N LEU A 297 3.85 -9.36 14.52
CA LEU A 297 4.61 -9.97 13.42
C LEU A 297 6.00 -10.46 13.88
N ARG A 298 6.71 -9.65 14.68
CA ARG A 298 7.99 -10.05 15.26
C ARG A 298 7.84 -11.31 16.09
N ASP A 299 6.82 -11.35 16.93
CA ASP A 299 6.64 -12.45 17.89
C ASP A 299 6.31 -13.77 17.17
N VAL A 300 5.41 -13.76 16.16
CA VAL A 300 5.12 -14.96 15.35
C VAL A 300 6.33 -15.40 14.51
N THR A 301 7.14 -14.46 14.04
CA THR A 301 8.36 -14.77 13.28
C THR A 301 9.38 -15.47 14.15
N ILE A 302 9.64 -14.95 15.36
CA ILE A 302 10.58 -15.55 16.32
C ILE A 302 10.07 -16.93 16.76
N ALA A 303 8.77 -17.07 17.04
CA ALA A 303 8.17 -18.36 17.41
C ALA A 303 8.32 -19.41 16.28
N ALA A 304 8.29 -19.00 15.03
CA ALA A 304 8.54 -19.87 13.87
C ALA A 304 10.05 -20.13 13.61
N GLY A 305 10.95 -19.53 14.39
CA GLY A 305 12.41 -19.69 14.26
C GLY A 305 13.03 -18.85 13.15
N GLY A 306 12.35 -17.79 12.70
CA GLY A 306 12.85 -16.78 11.77
C GLY A 306 13.39 -15.54 12.47
N GLN A 307 13.89 -14.58 11.69
CA GLN A 307 14.33 -13.28 12.16
C GLN A 307 13.40 -12.18 11.61
N TYR A 308 12.97 -11.30 12.51
CA TYR A 308 12.21 -10.11 12.14
C TYR A 308 13.12 -8.90 11.98
N SER A 309 12.87 -8.11 10.94
CA SER A 309 13.52 -6.81 10.73
C SER A 309 12.48 -5.72 10.49
N ALA A 310 12.74 -4.52 11.01
CA ALA A 310 11.93 -3.34 10.75
C ALA A 310 12.63 -2.41 9.75
N ALA A 311 11.84 -1.79 8.87
CA ALA A 311 12.30 -0.78 7.91
C ALA A 311 11.69 0.60 8.22
N ALA A 312 12.23 1.65 7.66
CA ALA A 312 11.56 2.95 7.59
C ALA A 312 10.16 2.79 6.97
N VAL A 313 9.23 3.68 7.31
CA VAL A 313 7.87 3.64 6.76
C VAL A 313 7.88 3.93 5.26
N GLY A 314 7.09 3.18 4.52
CA GLY A 314 6.95 3.24 3.07
C GLY A 314 7.41 1.96 2.38
N GLU A 315 6.64 1.54 1.40
CA GLU A 315 6.82 0.28 0.67
C GLU A 315 8.24 0.10 0.13
N VAL A 316 8.81 1.13 -0.50
CA VAL A 316 10.18 1.10 -1.05
C VAL A 316 11.20 0.67 0.00
N ASN A 317 11.08 1.18 1.22
CA ASN A 317 11.99 0.86 2.32
C ASN A 317 11.79 -0.58 2.82
N VAL A 318 10.52 -1.02 2.89
CA VAL A 318 10.17 -2.39 3.28
C VAL A 318 10.72 -3.37 2.25
N VAL A 319 10.49 -3.13 0.96
CA VAL A 319 11.00 -3.97 -0.15
C VAL A 319 12.53 -4.06 -0.14
N ALA A 320 13.21 -2.92 0.01
CA ALA A 320 14.68 -2.90 0.10
C ALA A 320 15.18 -3.78 1.27
N LYS A 321 14.58 -3.65 2.46
CA LYS A 321 14.94 -4.46 3.63
C LYS A 321 14.58 -5.93 3.43
N MET A 322 13.45 -6.25 2.79
CA MET A 322 13.07 -7.64 2.48
C MET A 322 14.12 -8.32 1.60
N LYS A 323 14.63 -7.63 0.59
CA LYS A 323 15.71 -8.14 -0.28
C LYS A 323 17.02 -8.32 0.49
N GLU A 324 17.39 -7.33 1.32
CA GLU A 324 18.60 -7.39 2.15
C GLU A 324 18.64 -8.62 3.05
N VAL A 325 17.52 -8.95 3.69
CA VAL A 325 17.43 -10.06 4.66
C VAL A 325 16.84 -11.35 4.07
N ASN A 326 16.58 -11.40 2.76
CA ASN A 326 15.91 -12.52 2.08
C ASN A 326 14.60 -12.91 2.79
N ALA A 327 13.75 -11.94 3.07
CA ALA A 327 12.48 -12.17 3.75
C ALA A 327 11.52 -12.99 2.87
N VAL A 328 10.82 -13.95 3.49
CA VAL A 328 9.82 -14.79 2.80
C VAL A 328 8.46 -14.10 2.68
N ILE A 329 8.22 -13.10 3.50
CA ILE A 329 7.04 -12.22 3.49
C ILE A 329 7.38 -10.92 4.20
N GLY A 330 6.73 -9.84 3.80
CA GLY A 330 6.78 -8.56 4.47
C GLY A 330 5.52 -7.75 4.22
N GLY A 331 5.55 -6.50 4.64
CA GLY A 331 4.43 -5.59 4.42
C GLY A 331 4.40 -4.41 5.38
N GLU A 332 3.25 -3.79 5.46
CA GLU A 332 3.00 -2.66 6.34
C GLU A 332 1.75 -2.90 7.19
N GLY A 333 1.70 -2.32 8.39
CA GLY A 333 0.58 -2.43 9.32
C GLY A 333 -0.72 -1.76 8.88
N ASN A 334 -0.79 -1.28 7.64
CA ASN A 334 -1.98 -0.74 7.00
C ASN A 334 -2.74 -1.78 6.15
N GLY A 335 -2.48 -3.06 6.33
CA GLY A 335 -3.05 -4.17 5.56
C GLY A 335 -2.31 -4.49 4.26
N GLY A 336 -1.17 -3.86 4.00
CA GLY A 336 -0.34 -4.12 2.82
C GLY A 336 0.52 -5.36 2.99
N ILE A 337 0.34 -6.36 2.15
CA ILE A 337 1.09 -7.63 2.14
C ILE A 337 2.01 -7.65 0.93
N ILE A 338 3.28 -7.99 1.15
CA ILE A 338 4.29 -8.17 0.10
C ILE A 338 4.75 -9.62 0.12
N TYR A 339 4.45 -10.37 -0.94
CA TYR A 339 4.82 -11.77 -1.07
C TYR A 339 5.76 -11.99 -2.26
N PRO A 340 7.07 -12.17 -2.03
CA PRO A 340 8.09 -12.21 -3.08
C PRO A 340 7.95 -13.34 -4.12
N GLU A 341 7.16 -14.39 -3.82
CA GLU A 341 6.90 -15.48 -4.77
C GLU A 341 6.08 -15.02 -6.00
N ILE A 342 5.46 -13.85 -5.94
CA ILE A 342 4.74 -13.26 -7.05
C ILE A 342 5.37 -11.93 -7.49
N HIS A 343 5.56 -10.97 -6.58
CA HIS A 343 6.25 -9.71 -6.84
C HIS A 343 6.63 -8.97 -5.54
N TYR A 344 7.42 -7.91 -5.66
CA TYR A 344 7.82 -7.04 -4.55
C TYR A 344 6.97 -5.77 -4.49
N GLY A 345 5.66 -5.92 -4.28
CA GLY A 345 4.70 -4.84 -4.06
C GLY A 345 3.59 -5.28 -3.12
N ARG A 346 2.89 -4.33 -2.52
CA ARG A 346 1.75 -4.61 -1.65
C ARG A 346 0.57 -5.10 -2.49
N ASP A 347 -0.01 -6.23 -2.09
CA ASP A 347 -0.99 -6.96 -2.90
C ASP A 347 -2.14 -7.53 -2.07
N ALA A 348 -3.32 -6.93 -2.20
CA ALA A 348 -4.51 -7.40 -1.53
C ALA A 348 -5.05 -8.73 -2.11
N LEU A 349 -4.86 -9.00 -3.42
CA LEU A 349 -5.33 -10.24 -4.03
C LEU A 349 -4.59 -11.44 -3.45
N VAL A 350 -3.27 -11.35 -3.34
CA VAL A 350 -2.43 -12.36 -2.68
C VAL A 350 -2.85 -12.53 -1.23
N GLY A 351 -3.06 -11.41 -0.53
CA GLY A 351 -3.51 -11.41 0.86
C GLY A 351 -4.83 -12.15 1.04
N VAL A 352 -5.82 -11.92 0.17
CA VAL A 352 -7.11 -12.62 0.20
C VAL A 352 -6.92 -14.12 -0.03
N GLY A 353 -6.18 -14.53 -1.05
CA GLY A 353 -5.95 -15.95 -1.36
C GLY A 353 -5.31 -16.72 -0.21
N LEU A 354 -4.27 -16.16 0.39
CA LEU A 354 -3.54 -16.76 1.52
C LEU A 354 -4.36 -16.76 2.82
N PHE A 355 -5.03 -15.63 3.13
CA PHE A 355 -5.88 -15.54 4.32
C PHE A 355 -7.05 -16.54 4.28
N LEU A 356 -7.77 -16.60 3.16
CA LEU A 356 -8.88 -17.54 2.99
C LEU A 356 -8.40 -18.99 3.09
N THR A 357 -7.24 -19.30 2.51
CA THR A 357 -6.66 -20.65 2.63
C THR A 357 -6.41 -20.97 4.11
N TYR A 358 -5.74 -20.09 4.85
CA TYR A 358 -5.42 -20.32 6.24
C TYR A 358 -6.68 -20.44 7.12
N LEU A 359 -7.71 -19.61 6.84
CA LEU A 359 -9.00 -19.66 7.53
C LEU A 359 -9.65 -21.03 7.37
N VAL A 360 -9.76 -21.54 6.13
CA VAL A 360 -10.45 -22.80 5.85
C VAL A 360 -9.65 -24.03 6.31
N GLU A 361 -8.32 -24.00 6.28
CA GLU A 361 -7.46 -25.05 6.84
C GLU A 361 -7.59 -25.17 8.35
N ASN A 362 -7.84 -24.06 9.04
CA ASN A 362 -8.01 -24.05 10.49
C ASN A 362 -9.43 -24.40 10.93
N HIS A 363 -10.39 -24.55 10.04
CA HIS A 363 -11.79 -24.87 10.35
C HIS A 363 -12.40 -23.99 11.45
N CYS A 364 -12.09 -22.70 11.46
CA CYS A 364 -12.52 -21.75 12.48
C CYS A 364 -13.13 -20.48 11.86
N THR A 365 -13.79 -19.67 12.66
CA THR A 365 -14.28 -18.34 12.25
C THR A 365 -13.13 -17.34 12.23
N VAL A 366 -13.36 -16.18 11.58
CA VAL A 366 -12.35 -15.11 11.52
C VAL A 366 -12.00 -14.58 12.91
N SER A 367 -12.99 -14.43 13.80
CA SER A 367 -12.74 -14.00 15.18
C SER A 367 -11.97 -15.03 16.01
N GLU A 368 -12.13 -16.31 15.73
CA GLU A 368 -11.37 -17.39 16.37
C GLU A 368 -9.93 -17.45 15.84
N LEU A 369 -9.74 -17.26 14.54
CA LEU A 369 -8.41 -17.21 13.93
C LEU A 369 -7.53 -16.12 14.56
N LYS A 370 -8.10 -14.93 14.81
CA LYS A 370 -7.37 -13.82 15.46
C LYS A 370 -6.83 -14.19 16.84
N LYS A 371 -7.54 -15.02 17.60
CA LYS A 371 -7.14 -15.43 18.96
C LYS A 371 -5.89 -16.30 19.01
N LYS A 372 -5.43 -16.81 17.85
CA LYS A 372 -4.19 -17.59 17.76
C LYS A 372 -2.93 -16.74 17.86
N PHE A 373 -3.06 -15.43 17.72
CA PHE A 373 -1.92 -14.50 17.68
C PHE A 373 -1.78 -13.69 18.96
N PRO A 374 -0.58 -13.23 19.30
CA PRO A 374 -0.38 -12.26 20.39
C PRO A 374 -1.20 -11.01 20.10
N LEU A 375 -2.01 -10.55 21.05
CA LEU A 375 -2.87 -9.38 20.88
C LEU A 375 -2.16 -8.15 21.44
N TYR A 376 -2.09 -7.13 20.60
CA TYR A 376 -1.60 -5.79 20.91
C TYR A 376 -2.61 -4.75 20.47
N TYR A 377 -2.57 -3.59 21.11
CA TYR A 377 -3.46 -2.46 20.86
C TYR A 377 -2.64 -1.24 20.51
N MET A 378 -3.08 -0.48 19.52
CA MET A 378 -2.38 0.71 19.06
C MET A 378 -3.15 1.97 19.42
N SER A 379 -2.41 3.02 19.79
CA SER A 379 -2.93 4.39 19.92
C SER A 379 -2.23 5.29 18.91
N LYS A 380 -3.02 5.95 18.05
CA LYS A 380 -2.54 6.81 16.96
C LYS A 380 -2.83 8.27 17.28
N ASN A 381 -1.78 9.04 17.54
CA ASN A 381 -1.83 10.45 17.95
C ASN A 381 -0.99 11.32 17.01
N LYS A 382 -1.08 12.65 17.19
CA LYS A 382 -0.26 13.61 16.44
C LYS A 382 0.08 14.84 17.28
N ILE A 383 1.23 15.44 16.97
CA ILE A 383 1.64 16.76 17.47
C ILE A 383 1.53 17.72 16.30
N LEU A 384 0.79 18.81 16.48
CA LEU A 384 0.74 19.90 15.50
C LEU A 384 2.03 20.70 15.56
N LEU A 385 2.63 20.96 14.41
CA LEU A 385 3.86 21.73 14.30
C LEU A 385 3.55 23.22 14.07
N THR A 386 4.37 24.07 14.67
CA THR A 386 4.43 25.48 14.32
C THR A 386 5.63 25.73 13.40
N PRO A 387 5.68 26.84 12.65
CA PRO A 387 6.83 27.17 11.80
C PRO A 387 8.17 27.29 12.57
N GLN A 388 8.10 27.49 13.89
CA GLN A 388 9.27 27.62 14.77
C GLN A 388 9.74 26.27 15.34
N THR A 389 8.98 25.20 15.17
CA THR A 389 9.30 23.89 15.76
C THR A 389 10.43 23.22 14.98
N ASP A 390 11.57 23.07 15.62
CA ASP A 390 12.69 22.27 15.11
C ASP A 390 12.44 20.79 15.44
N VAL A 391 11.84 20.09 14.48
CA VAL A 391 11.44 18.68 14.63
C VAL A 391 12.64 17.77 14.79
N ASP A 392 13.70 18.01 14.06
CA ASP A 392 14.89 17.14 14.08
C ASP A 392 15.59 17.22 15.45
N ASN A 393 15.70 18.42 16.00
CA ASN A 393 16.21 18.63 17.35
C ASN A 393 15.29 18.02 18.43
N LEU A 394 13.96 18.13 18.27
CA LEU A 394 12.99 17.51 19.17
C LEU A 394 13.17 15.97 19.19
N LEU A 395 13.25 15.34 18.03
CA LEU A 395 13.43 13.89 17.92
C LEU A 395 14.78 13.44 18.48
N ALA A 396 15.85 14.18 18.24
CA ALA A 396 17.17 13.90 18.79
C ALA A 396 17.19 13.98 20.33
N LYS A 397 16.54 14.98 20.93
CA LYS A 397 16.43 15.12 22.40
C LYS A 397 15.62 13.97 23.00
N LEU A 398 14.56 13.51 22.33
CA LEU A 398 13.77 12.36 22.79
C LEU A 398 14.61 11.08 22.71
N ALA A 399 15.37 10.88 21.65
CA ALA A 399 16.26 9.73 21.52
C ALA A 399 17.31 9.70 22.65
N ASP A 400 17.93 10.84 22.98
CA ASP A 400 18.91 10.92 24.07
C ASP A 400 18.28 10.69 25.45
N LYS A 401 17.08 11.24 25.67
CA LYS A 401 16.36 11.05 26.94
C LYS A 401 16.04 9.58 27.24
N PHE A 402 15.72 8.81 26.22
CA PHE A 402 15.35 7.40 26.36
C PHE A 402 16.44 6.44 25.91
N LYS A 403 17.70 6.89 25.90
CA LYS A 403 18.87 6.09 25.44
C LYS A 403 19.12 4.80 26.22
N ASP A 404 18.57 4.67 27.44
CA ASP A 404 18.64 3.46 28.26
C ASP A 404 17.64 2.39 27.81
N GLU A 405 16.68 2.76 26.93
CA GLU A 405 15.75 1.84 26.25
C GLU A 405 16.29 1.44 24.87
N GLN A 406 15.61 0.53 24.20
CA GLN A 406 15.96 0.22 22.81
C GLN A 406 15.46 1.30 21.88
N VAL A 407 16.35 2.17 21.40
CA VAL A 407 16.03 3.30 20.52
C VAL A 407 16.45 3.01 19.07
N THR A 408 15.55 3.28 18.11
CA THR A 408 15.79 3.21 16.68
C THR A 408 15.51 4.56 16.04
N THR A 409 16.46 5.06 15.24
CA THR A 409 16.40 6.40 14.60
C THR A 409 16.41 6.35 13.08
N VAL A 410 16.05 5.21 12.47
CA VAL A 410 16.04 5.01 11.01
C VAL A 410 14.97 5.86 10.32
N ASP A 411 13.83 6.11 10.98
CA ASP A 411 12.73 6.97 10.51
C ASP A 411 12.10 7.65 11.73
N GLY A 412 12.52 8.87 12.02
CA GLY A 412 12.15 9.52 13.27
C GLY A 412 12.77 8.87 14.50
N VAL A 413 12.00 8.62 15.54
CA VAL A 413 12.45 7.96 16.78
C VAL A 413 11.44 6.93 17.23
N LYS A 414 11.84 5.66 17.26
CA LYS A 414 11.08 4.59 17.89
C LYS A 414 11.79 4.16 19.18
N ILE A 415 11.02 4.05 20.25
CA ILE A 415 11.48 3.61 21.55
C ILE A 415 10.70 2.35 21.90
N ASP A 416 11.40 1.23 22.01
CA ASP A 416 10.84 -0.06 22.43
C ASP A 416 11.04 -0.25 23.93
N PHE A 417 9.93 -0.33 24.66
CA PHE A 417 9.86 -0.67 26.06
C PHE A 417 9.59 -2.17 26.25
N ALA A 418 9.69 -2.69 27.47
CA ALA A 418 9.41 -4.09 27.77
C ALA A 418 8.00 -4.53 27.33
N ASP A 419 6.98 -3.71 27.57
CA ASP A 419 5.57 -4.04 27.33
C ASP A 419 4.93 -3.34 26.13
N GLY A 420 5.66 -2.48 25.44
CA GLY A 420 5.12 -1.73 24.29
C GLY A 420 6.19 -0.94 23.58
N TRP A 421 5.78 -0.08 22.66
CA TRP A 421 6.67 0.86 21.96
C TRP A 421 5.98 2.17 21.66
N VAL A 422 6.76 3.23 21.42
CA VAL A 422 6.28 4.49 20.84
C VAL A 422 7.15 4.88 19.67
N HIS A 423 6.52 5.31 18.58
CA HIS A 423 7.21 5.78 17.37
C HIS A 423 6.75 7.20 17.04
N LEU A 424 7.69 8.14 16.98
CA LEU A 424 7.47 9.52 16.57
C LEU A 424 8.17 9.76 15.24
N ARG A 425 7.43 10.23 14.25
CA ARG A 425 7.99 10.58 12.93
C ARG A 425 7.33 11.78 12.32
N LYS A 426 8.11 12.59 11.62
CA LYS A 426 7.61 13.71 10.82
C LYS A 426 6.70 13.21 9.72
N SER A 427 5.54 13.84 9.53
CA SER A 427 4.70 13.57 8.37
C SER A 427 5.32 14.19 7.11
N ASN A 428 5.33 13.43 6.00
CA ASN A 428 5.78 13.94 4.72
C ASN A 428 4.72 14.77 3.99
N THR A 429 3.47 14.79 4.51
CA THR A 429 2.32 15.38 3.82
C THR A 429 1.61 16.45 4.63
N GLU A 430 1.84 16.52 5.93
CA GLU A 430 1.17 17.43 6.86
C GLU A 430 2.18 18.05 7.84
N PRO A 431 1.94 19.27 8.36
CA PRO A 431 2.81 19.89 9.36
C PRO A 431 2.58 19.28 10.75
N ILE A 432 2.82 17.97 10.89
CA ILE A 432 2.64 17.22 12.14
C ILE A 432 3.81 16.26 12.38
N VAL A 433 4.00 15.89 13.65
CA VAL A 433 4.70 14.67 14.05
C VAL A 433 3.63 13.61 14.41
N ARG A 434 3.65 12.48 13.74
CA ARG A 434 2.82 11.32 14.08
C ARG A 434 3.40 10.65 15.32
N VAL A 435 2.55 10.32 16.28
CA VAL A 435 2.93 9.63 17.54
C VAL A 435 2.07 8.38 17.64
N TYR A 436 2.66 7.25 17.30
CA TYR A 436 2.02 5.95 17.40
C TYR A 436 2.62 5.18 18.57
N SER A 437 1.79 4.49 19.31
CA SER A 437 2.21 3.62 20.40
C SER A 437 1.47 2.30 20.34
N GLU A 438 2.07 1.27 20.93
CA GLU A 438 1.48 -0.05 21.08
C GLU A 438 1.71 -0.57 22.48
N GLY A 439 0.71 -1.25 23.04
CA GLY A 439 0.75 -1.90 24.34
C GLY A 439 -0.10 -3.18 24.36
N LYS A 440 -0.05 -3.93 25.48
CA LYS A 440 -0.85 -5.17 25.67
C LYS A 440 -2.33 -4.88 25.94
N SER A 441 -2.69 -3.63 26.15
CA SER A 441 -4.07 -3.14 26.30
C SER A 441 -4.20 -1.74 25.72
N GLU A 442 -5.43 -1.30 25.41
CA GLU A 442 -5.72 0.08 24.97
C GLU A 442 -5.20 1.09 25.99
N ALA A 443 -5.47 0.86 27.29
CA ALA A 443 -5.02 1.74 28.35
C ALA A 443 -3.48 1.88 28.41
N GLU A 444 -2.76 0.82 28.12
CA GLU A 444 -1.30 0.83 28.11
C GLU A 444 -0.75 1.55 26.86
N ALA A 445 -1.33 1.30 25.68
CA ALA A 445 -0.99 2.02 24.47
C ALA A 445 -1.23 3.53 24.62
N ASP A 446 -2.38 3.93 25.19
CA ASP A 446 -2.70 5.33 25.46
C ASP A 446 -1.76 5.95 26.50
N ARG A 447 -1.44 5.22 27.57
CA ARG A 447 -0.48 5.69 28.59
C ARG A 447 0.88 6.01 27.97
N LEU A 448 1.39 5.12 27.12
CA LEU A 448 2.66 5.33 26.42
C LEU A 448 2.60 6.53 25.47
N ALA A 449 1.49 6.69 24.70
CA ALA A 449 1.28 7.85 23.86
C ALA A 449 1.27 9.16 24.66
N GLN A 450 0.49 9.23 25.75
CA GLN A 450 0.37 10.43 26.57
C GLN A 450 1.69 10.80 27.27
N MET A 451 2.43 9.80 27.75
CA MET A 451 3.78 10.00 28.30
C MET A 451 4.67 10.70 27.24
N MET A 452 4.68 10.19 26.03
CA MET A 452 5.53 10.73 24.97
C MET A 452 5.08 12.11 24.49
N LEU A 453 3.76 12.35 24.37
CA LEU A 453 3.20 13.66 24.04
C LEU A 453 3.58 14.71 25.09
N TYR A 454 3.56 14.33 26.37
CA TYR A 454 3.96 15.21 27.47
C TYR A 454 5.46 15.56 27.41
N GLU A 455 6.32 14.55 27.20
CA GLU A 455 7.76 14.79 27.10
C GLU A 455 8.12 15.62 25.84
N ALA A 456 7.49 15.35 24.71
CA ALA A 456 7.69 16.16 23.50
C ALA A 456 7.30 17.64 23.73
N LYS A 457 6.16 17.91 24.38
CA LYS A 457 5.71 19.27 24.71
C LYS A 457 6.68 20.03 25.62
N LYS A 458 7.38 19.35 26.51
CA LYS A 458 8.39 20.00 27.37
C LYS A 458 9.66 20.43 26.60
N MET A 459 9.92 19.79 25.48
CA MET A 459 11.15 19.99 24.69
C MET A 459 10.93 20.92 23.49
N MET A 460 9.67 21.20 23.13
CA MET A 460 9.27 22.20 22.12
C MET A 460 9.42 23.62 22.65
#